data_5cf1bed8e2a7a13096f5fd9402185f10
#
_entry.id   5cf1bed8e2a7a13096f5fd9402185f10
#
_cell.length_a   1.000
_cell.length_b   1.000
_cell.length_c   1.000
_cell.angle_alpha   90.00
_cell.angle_beta   90.00
_cell.angle_gamma   90.00
#
_symmetry.space_group_name_H-M   'P 1'
#
loop_
_entity.id
_entity.type
_entity.pdbx_description
1 polymer ?
#
loop_
_entity_poly.entity_id
_entity_poly.type
_entity_poly.pdbx_seq_one_letter_code
_entity_poly.pdbx_strand_id
1 'polypeptide(L)'
;MTTWNLTGTNTHLLICNGSSCMKKGGEEVTQAIRDEIASKGLDLKIHTTRTRCNGRCKDACVVIAYPQGNWYRVETPDFGRQIVSNIDDGEFAQMIYQYKDGEMTPNPDFPAHTGISKNKA
;
A
#
# COMPACT_ATOMS: atom_id res chain seq x y z
N MET A 1 12.59 19.60 -17.47
CA MET A 1 11.42 18.72 -17.25
C MET A 1 11.76 17.63 -16.27
N THR A 2 10.78 17.15 -15.52
CA THR A 2 11.00 16.06 -14.59
C THR A 2 10.51 14.74 -15.21
N THR A 3 10.58 13.63 -14.44
CA THR A 3 10.32 12.27 -14.98
C THR A 3 8.88 12.05 -15.41
N TRP A 4 7.93 12.34 -14.53
CA TRP A 4 6.53 11.99 -14.79
C TRP A 4 5.60 13.18 -14.73
N ASN A 5 4.64 13.20 -15.64
CA ASN A 5 3.50 14.09 -15.57
C ASN A 5 2.40 13.34 -14.81
N LEU A 6 1.99 13.87 -13.67
CA LEU A 6 1.00 13.22 -12.79
C LEU A 6 -0.43 13.72 -13.01
N THR A 7 -0.66 14.55 -14.01
CA THR A 7 -2.01 15.04 -14.32
C THR A 7 -2.92 13.86 -14.67
N GLY A 8 -4.07 13.77 -13.99
CA GLY A 8 -5.01 12.67 -14.19
C GLY A 8 -4.82 11.49 -13.25
N THR A 9 -3.72 11.47 -12.49
CA THR A 9 -3.53 10.44 -11.45
C THR A 9 -4.61 10.59 -10.40
N ASN A 10 -5.30 9.50 -10.08
CA ASN A 10 -6.34 9.51 -9.06
C ASN A 10 -6.05 8.58 -7.87
N THR A 11 -4.98 7.80 -7.96
CA THR A 11 -4.57 6.91 -6.87
C THR A 11 -3.06 6.90 -6.77
N HIS A 12 -2.56 6.99 -5.55
CA HIS A 12 -1.14 6.89 -5.27
C HIS A 12 -0.89 5.69 -4.34
N LEU A 13 -0.17 4.70 -4.83
CA LEU A 13 0.24 3.54 -4.05
C LEU A 13 1.65 3.76 -3.53
N LEU A 14 1.79 3.75 -2.22
CA LEU A 14 3.07 3.85 -1.53
C LEU A 14 3.45 2.44 -1.08
N ILE A 15 4.57 1.92 -1.59
CA ILE A 15 4.98 0.54 -1.35
C ILE A 15 6.21 0.53 -0.47
N CYS A 16 6.09 -0.03 0.72
CA CYS A 16 7.19 -0.05 1.69
C CYS A 16 8.34 -0.92 1.20
N ASN A 17 9.51 -0.32 1.08
CA ASN A 17 10.75 -0.99 0.75
C ASN A 17 11.79 -0.81 1.86
N GLY A 18 11.33 -0.61 3.09
CA GLY A 18 12.19 -0.64 4.27
C GLY A 18 12.79 -2.03 4.47
N SER A 19 13.78 -2.18 5.35
CA SER A 19 14.54 -3.42 5.44
C SER A 19 13.68 -4.66 5.73
N SER A 20 12.70 -4.56 6.62
CA SER A 20 11.82 -5.70 6.94
C SER A 20 10.92 -6.06 5.77
N CYS A 21 10.36 -5.06 5.08
CA CYS A 21 9.53 -5.32 3.91
C CYS A 21 10.33 -5.93 2.77
N MET A 22 11.56 -5.45 2.55
CA MET A 22 12.44 -6.02 1.52
C MET A 22 12.77 -7.48 1.82
N LYS A 23 13.01 -7.83 3.08
CA LYS A 23 13.26 -9.21 3.47
C LYS A 23 12.06 -10.13 3.26
N LYS A 24 10.86 -9.56 3.27
CA LYS A 24 9.62 -10.31 3.08
C LYS A 24 9.03 -10.17 1.67
N GLY A 25 9.85 -9.77 0.72
CA GLY A 25 9.44 -9.75 -0.68
C GLY A 25 8.90 -8.41 -1.18
N GLY A 26 9.30 -7.29 -0.55
CA GLY A 26 8.86 -5.96 -0.97
C GLY A 26 9.17 -5.62 -2.41
N GLU A 27 10.32 -6.08 -2.93
CA GLU A 27 10.68 -5.87 -4.33
C GLU A 27 9.73 -6.62 -5.26
N GLU A 28 9.44 -7.88 -4.94
CA GLU A 28 8.55 -8.72 -5.73
C GLU A 28 7.11 -8.17 -5.69
N VAL A 29 6.67 -7.68 -4.55
CA VAL A 29 5.35 -7.02 -4.41
C VAL A 29 5.30 -5.76 -5.27
N THR A 30 6.35 -4.93 -5.23
CA THR A 30 6.44 -3.72 -6.04
C THR A 30 6.32 -4.06 -7.53
N GLN A 31 7.09 -5.04 -7.98
CA GLN A 31 7.08 -5.43 -9.38
C GLN A 31 5.73 -5.99 -9.80
N ALA A 32 5.12 -6.83 -8.96
CA ALA A 32 3.80 -7.39 -9.25
C ALA A 32 2.73 -6.29 -9.38
N ILE A 33 2.76 -5.30 -8.50
CA ILE A 33 1.83 -4.17 -8.57
C ILE A 33 2.03 -3.39 -9.86
N ARG A 34 3.27 -3.07 -10.21
CA ARG A 34 3.58 -2.31 -11.43
C ARG A 34 3.22 -3.08 -12.69
N ASP A 35 3.46 -4.38 -12.72
CA ASP A 35 3.09 -5.23 -13.85
C ASP A 35 1.58 -5.29 -14.03
N GLU A 36 0.83 -5.37 -12.95
CA GLU A 36 -0.63 -5.40 -13.01
C GLU A 36 -1.21 -4.06 -13.47
N ILE A 37 -0.64 -2.95 -13.02
CA ILE A 37 -1.03 -1.62 -13.48
C ILE A 37 -0.84 -1.50 -14.99
N ALA A 38 0.32 -1.93 -15.49
CA ALA A 38 0.63 -1.88 -16.91
C ALA A 38 -0.30 -2.80 -17.72
N SER A 39 -0.51 -4.01 -17.23
CA SER A 39 -1.37 -5.01 -17.88
C SER A 39 -2.81 -4.52 -18.02
N LYS A 40 -3.31 -3.75 -17.08
CA LYS A 40 -4.67 -3.22 -17.08
C LYS A 40 -4.79 -1.84 -17.72
N GLY A 41 -3.69 -1.28 -18.21
CA GLY A 41 -3.68 0.05 -18.81
C GLY A 41 -3.99 1.17 -17.84
N LEU A 42 -3.55 1.04 -16.58
CA LEU A 42 -3.86 2.00 -15.53
C LEU A 42 -2.71 2.95 -15.19
N ASP A 43 -1.66 2.98 -16.00
CA ASP A 43 -0.48 3.81 -15.73
C ASP A 43 -0.77 5.30 -15.57
N LEU A 44 -1.76 5.81 -16.30
CA LEU A 44 -2.12 7.23 -16.23
C LEU A 44 -2.95 7.57 -14.99
N LYS A 45 -3.50 6.56 -14.34
CA LYS A 45 -4.40 6.74 -13.19
C LYS A 45 -3.76 6.39 -11.87
N ILE A 46 -2.78 5.50 -11.86
CA ILE A 46 -2.16 5.01 -10.63
C ILE A 46 -0.67 5.28 -10.67
N HIS A 47 -0.20 6.04 -9.68
CA HIS A 47 1.21 6.31 -9.47
C HIS A 47 1.73 5.46 -8.32
N THR A 48 2.94 4.93 -8.44
CA THR A 48 3.56 4.13 -7.39
C THR A 48 4.84 4.78 -6.91
N THR A 49 5.10 4.69 -5.61
CA THR A 49 6.33 5.19 -5.00
C THR A 49 6.86 4.12 -4.04
N ARG A 50 8.15 3.81 -4.15
CA ARG A 50 8.83 3.00 -3.14
C ARG A 50 9.17 3.91 -1.97
N THR A 51 8.83 3.47 -0.76
CA THR A 51 9.15 4.24 0.45
C THR A 51 10.17 3.48 1.29
N ARG A 52 10.73 4.17 2.27
CA ARG A 52 11.44 3.52 3.35
C ARG A 52 10.43 3.00 4.37
N CYS A 53 10.87 2.58 5.55
CA CYS A 53 10.00 2.02 6.57
C CYS A 53 8.86 2.97 6.94
N ASN A 54 7.65 2.43 7.01
CA ASN A 54 6.44 3.16 7.41
C ASN A 54 6.04 2.87 8.85
N GLY A 55 6.92 2.30 9.64
CA GLY A 55 6.66 2.05 11.05
C GLY A 55 5.84 0.80 11.34
N ARG A 56 5.66 -0.08 10.35
CA ARG A 56 4.83 -1.28 10.47
C ARG A 56 5.61 -2.53 10.10
N CYS A 57 6.83 -2.67 10.62
CA CYS A 57 7.74 -3.77 10.23
C CYS A 57 7.14 -5.16 10.41
N LYS A 58 6.30 -5.35 11.41
CA LYS A 58 5.68 -6.66 11.66
C LYS A 58 4.48 -6.92 10.76
N ASP A 59 3.98 -5.90 10.08
CA ASP A 59 2.90 -6.03 9.10
C ASP A 59 3.44 -6.05 7.66
N ALA A 60 4.72 -6.33 7.48
CA ALA A 60 5.35 -6.35 6.16
C ALA A 60 4.69 -7.39 5.24
N CYS A 61 4.54 -7.13 3.95
CA CYS A 61 4.88 -5.87 3.30
C CYS A 61 3.71 -4.90 3.36
N VAL A 62 4.00 -3.64 3.65
CA VAL A 62 2.96 -2.63 3.75
C VAL A 62 2.79 -1.91 2.41
N VAL A 63 1.55 -1.80 1.96
CA VAL A 63 1.17 -0.97 0.81
C VAL A 63 0.07 -0.02 1.26
N ILE A 64 0.21 1.25 0.87
CA ILE A 64 -0.71 2.31 1.29
C ILE A 64 -1.33 2.92 0.05
N ALA A 65 -2.66 3.06 0.05
CA ALA A 65 -3.40 3.66 -1.07
C ALA A 65 -4.01 4.99 -0.66
N TYR A 66 -3.67 6.06 -1.37
CA TYR A 66 -4.28 7.38 -1.21
C TYR A 66 -4.95 7.79 -2.52
N PRO A 67 -6.02 8.58 -2.47
CA PRO A 67 -6.54 9.34 -1.33
C PRO A 67 -7.39 8.55 -0.33
N GLN A 68 -7.66 7.28 -0.57
CA GLN A 68 -8.53 6.49 0.30
C GLN A 68 -7.98 6.36 1.73
N GLY A 69 -6.66 6.34 1.87
CA GLY A 69 -6.02 6.14 3.16
C GLY A 69 -6.08 4.71 3.67
N ASN A 70 -6.06 3.75 2.74
CA ASN A 70 -6.09 2.33 3.08
C ASN A 70 -4.68 1.79 3.22
N TRP A 71 -4.41 1.12 4.34
CA TRP A 71 -3.12 0.49 4.61
C TRP A 71 -3.29 -1.02 4.59
N TYR A 72 -2.50 -1.70 3.76
CA TYR A 72 -2.62 -3.15 3.53
C TYR A 72 -1.38 -3.88 4.02
N ARG A 73 -1.60 -5.07 4.58
CA ARG A 73 -0.52 -6.05 4.80
C ARG A 73 -0.54 -7.02 3.63
N VAL A 74 0.47 -6.95 2.79
CA VAL A 74 0.54 -7.72 1.55
C VAL A 74 1.54 -8.86 1.75
N GLU A 75 1.03 -10.05 1.94
CA GLU A 75 1.84 -11.22 2.28
C GLU A 75 2.47 -11.89 1.07
N THR A 76 1.90 -11.69 -0.12
CA THR A 76 2.41 -12.28 -1.36
C THR A 76 2.33 -11.26 -2.50
N PRO A 77 3.15 -11.43 -3.57
CA PRO A 77 3.01 -10.57 -4.75
C PRO A 77 1.60 -10.61 -5.36
N ASP A 78 0.91 -11.75 -5.27
CA ASP A 78 -0.45 -11.86 -5.80
C ASP A 78 -1.44 -10.97 -5.04
N PHE A 79 -1.27 -10.79 -3.74
CA PHE A 79 -2.09 -9.84 -2.99
C PHE A 79 -1.87 -8.41 -3.48
N GLY A 80 -0.64 -8.07 -3.88
CA GLY A 80 -0.35 -6.79 -4.50
C GLY A 80 -1.14 -6.58 -5.79
N ARG A 81 -1.22 -7.61 -6.63
CA ARG A 81 -2.02 -7.56 -7.86
C ARG A 81 -3.50 -7.37 -7.54
N GLN A 82 -3.99 -8.04 -6.50
CA GLN A 82 -5.39 -7.92 -6.08
C GLN A 82 -5.75 -6.51 -5.61
N ILE A 83 -4.82 -5.79 -4.99
CA ILE A 83 -5.04 -4.39 -4.62
C ILE A 83 -5.33 -3.57 -5.88
N VAL A 84 -4.54 -3.74 -6.93
CA VAL A 84 -4.75 -3.04 -8.21
C VAL A 84 -6.08 -3.43 -8.82
N SER A 85 -6.41 -4.73 -8.85
CA SER A 85 -7.66 -5.23 -9.42
C SER A 85 -8.89 -4.70 -8.71
N ASN A 86 -8.79 -4.42 -7.40
CA ASN A 86 -9.91 -3.98 -6.58
C ASN A 86 -9.81 -2.50 -6.20
N ILE A 87 -8.99 -1.73 -6.91
CA ILE A 87 -8.72 -0.34 -6.52
C ILE A 87 -9.98 0.54 -6.51
N ASP A 88 -10.88 0.30 -7.46
CA ASP A 88 -12.10 1.08 -7.57
C ASP A 88 -13.16 0.67 -6.55
N ASP A 89 -13.07 -0.56 -6.03
CA ASP A 89 -14.01 -1.07 -5.02
C ASP A 89 -13.68 -0.55 -3.63
N GLY A 90 -12.44 -0.12 -3.41
CA GLY A 90 -12.01 0.46 -2.14
C GLY A 90 -11.90 -0.50 -0.97
N GLU A 91 -12.21 -1.78 -1.16
CA GLU A 91 -12.16 -2.77 -0.10
C GLU A 91 -11.31 -3.96 -0.50
N PHE A 92 -10.52 -4.43 0.46
CA PHE A 92 -9.69 -5.63 0.28
C PHE A 92 -9.43 -6.25 1.66
N ALA A 93 -9.52 -7.58 1.72
CA ALA A 93 -9.50 -8.30 2.99
C ALA A 93 -8.24 -8.06 3.85
N GLN A 94 -7.10 -7.77 3.22
CA GLN A 94 -5.83 -7.57 3.91
C GLN A 94 -5.59 -6.12 4.38
N MET A 95 -6.62 -5.31 4.44
CA MET A 95 -6.54 -3.93 4.92
C MET A 95 -6.43 -3.90 6.44
N ILE A 96 -5.34 -3.33 6.96
CA ILE A 96 -5.11 -3.25 8.42
C ILE A 96 -5.58 -1.94 9.04
N TYR A 97 -5.51 -0.84 8.28
CA TYR A 97 -5.97 0.47 8.70
C TYR A 97 -6.69 1.16 7.56
N GLN A 98 -7.63 2.01 7.92
CA GLN A 98 -8.32 2.87 6.96
C GLN A 98 -8.51 4.26 7.57
N TYR A 99 -8.37 5.29 6.77
CA TYR A 99 -8.64 6.66 7.20
C TYR A 99 -10.15 6.90 7.18
N LYS A 100 -10.74 7.07 8.35
CA LYS A 100 -12.18 7.29 8.52
C LYS A 100 -12.41 8.45 9.48
N ASP A 101 -13.36 9.32 9.12
CA ASP A 101 -13.82 10.41 9.99
C ASP A 101 -12.67 11.27 10.53
N GLY A 102 -11.65 11.47 9.70
CA GLY A 102 -10.53 12.33 10.03
C GLY A 102 -9.40 11.66 10.77
N GLU A 103 -9.44 10.34 10.96
CA GLU A 103 -8.34 9.64 11.64
C GLU A 103 -8.15 8.21 11.15
N MET A 104 -6.96 7.69 11.41
CA MET A 104 -6.63 6.30 11.09
C MET A 104 -7.38 5.36 12.03
N THR A 105 -8.13 4.42 11.44
CA THR A 105 -8.97 3.47 12.18
C THR A 105 -8.54 2.05 11.86
N PRO A 106 -8.26 1.21 12.87
CA PRO A 106 -7.87 -0.17 12.62
C PRO A 106 -9.04 -1.00 12.11
N ASN A 107 -8.72 -2.00 11.29
CA ASN A 107 -9.71 -2.96 10.78
C ASN A 107 -9.81 -4.13 11.75
N PRO A 108 -10.94 -4.32 12.46
CA PRO A 108 -11.07 -5.41 13.43
C PRO A 108 -11.08 -6.79 12.79
N ASP A 109 -11.43 -6.88 11.51
CA ASP A 109 -11.50 -8.15 10.79
C ASP A 109 -10.15 -8.64 10.28
N PHE A 110 -9.15 -7.77 10.26
CA PHE A 110 -7.79 -8.11 9.86
C PHE A 110 -6.81 -7.31 10.71
N PRO A 111 -6.60 -7.72 11.97
CA PRO A 111 -5.87 -6.89 12.94
C PRO A 111 -4.41 -6.67 12.57
N ALA A 112 -3.96 -5.44 12.76
CA ALA A 112 -2.56 -5.09 12.67
C ALA A 112 -1.83 -5.55 13.93
N HIS A 113 -0.51 -5.74 13.84
CA HIS A 113 0.31 -5.97 15.02
C HIS A 113 0.31 -4.72 15.91
N THR A 114 0.33 -4.94 17.22
CA THR A 114 0.33 -3.85 18.17
C THR A 114 1.63 -3.07 18.10
N GLY A 115 1.51 -1.76 17.94
CA GLY A 115 2.66 -0.86 17.92
C GLY A 115 2.85 -0.10 19.21
N ILE A 116 3.94 0.63 19.28
CA ILE A 116 4.28 1.48 20.43
C ILE A 116 3.57 2.82 20.26
N SER A 117 2.92 3.30 21.32
CA SER A 117 2.33 4.62 21.30
C SER A 117 3.41 5.69 21.17
N LYS A 118 3.24 6.62 20.23
CA LYS A 118 4.26 7.64 19.93
C LYS A 118 4.57 8.56 21.10
N ASN A 119 3.61 8.76 21.97
CA ASN A 119 3.82 9.61 23.14
C ASN A 119 4.61 8.91 24.26
N LYS A 120 4.94 7.62 24.08
CA LYS A 120 5.73 6.84 25.03
C LYS A 120 7.06 6.38 24.43
N ALA A 121 7.30 6.72 23.19
CA ALA A 121 8.52 6.32 22.48
C ALA A 121 9.71 7.17 22.86
#